data_1b1c50c20e410368730f68aa26965e22
#
_entry.id   1b1c50c20e410368730f68aa26965e22
#
_cell.length_a   1.000
_cell.length_b   1.000
_cell.length_c   1.000
_cell.angle_alpha   90.00
_cell.angle_beta   90.00
_cell.angle_gamma   90.00
#
_symmetry.space_group_name_H-M   'P 1'
#
loop_
_entity.id
_entity.type
_entity.pdbx_description
1 polymer ?
#
loop_
_entity_poly.entity_id
_entity_poly.type
_entity_poly.pdbx_seq_one_letter_code
_entity_poly.pdbx_strand_id
1 'polypeptide(L)'
;MIWLKDKRTWILLGFYGVLAILFHMFWLKLGGGDDYYFMTCLDDTSFGAFMVKRWYGWSSRLVIEGVLVLILQQPIFVWKVLNILVSVLIAWLLCGFFCNGYGKHGSGSSIQTDKNTLSGTRTAVPLTSLILFLCLLLSYDFTEMDSAGYMTTTINYWWPLAALLVAALPLYLWYQDGACKKGCYVLGTLAAIFAINQEQICAMALLACLYLLITDKLRGRKTNPYLYLLLTLSIFFAVCVVICPGNAARKASNIDFWFPAYAGFSLVQKILLGWYSLLKTLYQDLNLPYLLMTMILLAAVWKKQRSLPARVIAAIPLLSNLGLLGVLLFGRYREYSWVHLILHVFDFDQPVVYYQGSLPDSVRILLLVYTLCCVCVVISLFLIWGRTKRSMDMLALLVIASASKISMGLSPTVWASSERTSIFLDFGFILLGMLAVRELERATETPGTIKK
;
A
#
# COMPACT_ATOMS: atom_id res chain seq x y z
N MET A 1 -5.80 4.78 -25.33
CA MET A 1 -5.86 3.76 -24.27
C MET A 1 -6.66 2.57 -24.78
N ILE A 2 -6.02 1.41 -24.94
CA ILE A 2 -6.63 0.21 -25.58
C ILE A 2 -7.72 -0.39 -24.68
N TRP A 3 -7.54 -0.38 -23.38
CA TRP A 3 -8.47 -0.93 -22.40
C TRP A 3 -9.82 -0.19 -22.33
N LEU A 4 -9.88 1.10 -22.68
CA LEU A 4 -11.14 1.87 -22.80
C LEU A 4 -12.05 1.37 -23.92
N LYS A 5 -11.54 0.54 -24.85
CA LYS A 5 -12.31 -0.03 -25.95
C LYS A 5 -12.95 -1.38 -25.59
N ASP A 6 -12.55 -2.01 -24.49
CA ASP A 6 -13.11 -3.28 -24.08
C ASP A 6 -14.39 -3.07 -23.22
N LYS A 7 -15.53 -3.40 -23.80
CA LYS A 7 -16.85 -3.32 -23.15
C LYS A 7 -16.91 -4.14 -21.86
N ARG A 8 -16.17 -5.26 -21.76
CA ARG A 8 -16.17 -6.13 -20.58
C ARG A 8 -15.52 -5.45 -19.38
N THR A 9 -14.44 -4.68 -19.59
CA THR A 9 -13.81 -3.87 -18.54
C THR A 9 -14.79 -2.85 -17.96
N TRP A 10 -15.59 -2.19 -18.80
CA TRP A 10 -16.62 -1.27 -18.33
C TRP A 10 -17.75 -1.94 -17.57
N ILE A 11 -18.17 -3.14 -17.99
CA ILE A 11 -19.16 -3.94 -17.26
C ILE A 11 -18.65 -4.30 -15.87
N LEU A 12 -17.38 -4.75 -15.76
CA LEU A 12 -16.76 -5.08 -14.46
C LEU A 12 -16.60 -3.85 -13.57
N LEU A 13 -16.17 -2.71 -14.12
CA LEU A 13 -16.09 -1.45 -13.36
C LEU A 13 -17.47 -0.97 -12.91
N GLY A 14 -18.48 -1.12 -13.76
CA GLY A 14 -19.87 -0.82 -13.40
C GLY A 14 -20.38 -1.72 -12.28
N PHE A 15 -20.10 -3.00 -12.34
CA PHE A 15 -20.43 -3.95 -11.27
C PHE A 15 -19.72 -3.58 -9.95
N TYR A 16 -18.43 -3.24 -9.99
CA TYR A 16 -17.70 -2.73 -8.83
C TYR A 16 -18.35 -1.47 -8.26
N GLY A 17 -18.74 -0.53 -9.12
CA GLY A 17 -19.44 0.70 -8.71
C GLY A 17 -20.77 0.39 -8.01
N VAL A 18 -21.55 -0.57 -8.52
CA VAL A 18 -22.79 -1.02 -7.86
C VAL A 18 -22.52 -1.61 -6.48
N LEU A 19 -21.50 -2.48 -6.35
CA LEU A 19 -21.11 -3.03 -5.05
C LEU A 19 -20.67 -1.92 -4.07
N ALA A 20 -19.91 -0.93 -4.55
CA ALA A 20 -19.49 0.20 -3.73
C ALA A 20 -20.71 1.04 -3.27
N ILE A 21 -21.71 1.26 -4.13
CA ILE A 21 -22.97 1.94 -3.77
C ILE A 21 -23.72 1.13 -2.71
N LEU A 22 -23.92 -0.17 -2.94
CA LEU A 22 -24.63 -1.03 -1.99
C LEU A 22 -23.95 -1.05 -0.62
N PHE A 23 -22.61 -1.15 -0.61
CA PHE A 23 -21.85 -1.10 0.63
C PHE A 23 -22.08 0.21 1.40
N HIS A 24 -21.88 1.36 0.74
CA HIS A 24 -22.01 2.67 1.39
C HIS A 24 -23.43 3.01 1.83
N MET A 25 -24.45 2.56 1.08
CA MET A 25 -25.83 2.90 1.38
C MET A 25 -26.46 1.99 2.43
N PHE A 26 -26.14 0.69 2.44
CA PHE A 26 -26.86 -0.30 3.23
C PHE A 26 -26.02 -0.99 4.31
N TRP A 27 -24.70 -1.10 4.12
CA TRP A 27 -23.87 -1.88 5.03
C TRP A 27 -23.08 -1.05 6.02
N LEU A 28 -22.67 0.14 5.59
CA LEU A 28 -21.78 0.98 6.35
C LEU A 28 -22.50 1.64 7.54
N LYS A 29 -22.01 1.35 8.76
CA LYS A 29 -22.40 2.05 9.98
C LYS A 29 -21.45 3.23 10.21
N LEU A 30 -21.97 4.40 10.45
CA LEU A 30 -21.23 5.64 10.64
C LEU A 30 -21.53 6.21 12.03
N GLY A 31 -20.57 6.96 12.59
CA GLY A 31 -20.80 7.76 13.79
C GLY A 31 -19.96 7.38 15.00
N GLY A 32 -18.75 6.86 14.80
CA GLY A 32 -17.80 6.56 15.87
C GLY A 32 -16.58 7.48 15.88
N GLY A 33 -15.87 7.55 16.99
CA GLY A 33 -14.53 8.10 17.13
C GLY A 33 -14.35 9.54 16.64
N ASP A 34 -13.31 9.73 15.82
CA ASP A 34 -12.94 11.05 15.31
C ASP A 34 -13.95 11.66 14.33
N ASP A 35 -14.87 10.86 13.74
CA ASP A 35 -15.90 11.39 12.86
C ASP A 35 -16.78 12.41 13.58
N TYR A 36 -17.25 12.06 14.77
CA TYR A 36 -18.07 12.97 15.57
C TYR A 36 -17.31 14.25 15.95
N TYR A 37 -16.05 14.12 16.33
CA TYR A 37 -15.21 15.27 16.64
C TYR A 37 -15.11 16.24 15.45
N PHE A 38 -14.86 15.75 14.24
CA PHE A 38 -14.73 16.61 13.07
C PHE A 38 -16.07 17.15 12.55
N MET A 39 -17.19 16.48 12.83
CA MET A 39 -18.53 16.97 12.50
C MET A 39 -18.92 18.18 13.35
N THR A 40 -18.40 18.31 14.57
CA THR A 40 -18.76 19.36 15.53
C THR A 40 -17.62 20.36 15.79
N CYS A 41 -16.46 20.17 15.19
CA CYS A 41 -15.26 20.95 15.50
C CYS A 41 -15.34 22.45 15.15
N LEU A 42 -16.31 22.87 14.36
CA LEU A 42 -16.54 24.26 13.99
C LEU A 42 -17.74 24.90 14.70
N ASP A 43 -18.41 24.22 15.64
CA ASP A 43 -19.60 24.76 16.34
C ASP A 43 -19.25 26.06 17.09
N ASP A 44 -18.07 26.10 17.73
CA ASP A 44 -17.61 27.23 18.53
C ASP A 44 -16.37 27.95 17.96
N THR A 45 -15.95 27.63 16.73
CA THR A 45 -14.72 28.21 16.16
C THR A 45 -14.79 28.36 14.65
N SER A 46 -14.07 29.32 14.09
CA SER A 46 -13.95 29.46 12.65
C SER A 46 -13.00 28.41 12.06
N PHE A 47 -13.19 28.04 10.79
CA PHE A 47 -12.30 27.12 10.06
C PHE A 47 -10.82 27.53 10.18
N GLY A 48 -10.49 28.82 9.98
CA GLY A 48 -9.11 29.31 10.06
C GLY A 48 -8.51 29.14 11.45
N ALA A 49 -9.28 29.52 12.50
CA ALA A 49 -8.85 29.36 13.89
C ALA A 49 -8.67 27.89 14.26
N PHE A 50 -9.55 27.01 13.78
CA PHE A 50 -9.42 25.56 13.96
C PHE A 50 -8.14 25.03 13.32
N MET A 51 -7.82 25.40 12.07
CA MET A 51 -6.61 24.97 11.38
C MET A 51 -5.32 25.44 12.09
N VAL A 52 -5.33 26.67 12.62
CA VAL A 52 -4.23 27.20 13.47
C VAL A 52 -4.10 26.35 14.74
N LYS A 53 -5.20 26.07 15.42
CA LYS A 53 -5.21 25.17 16.60
C LYS A 53 -4.64 23.79 16.29
N ARG A 54 -4.96 23.23 15.11
CA ARG A 54 -4.44 21.91 14.67
C ARG A 54 -2.93 21.95 14.47
N TRP A 55 -2.39 23.00 13.81
CA TRP A 55 -0.96 23.17 13.59
C TRP A 55 -0.16 23.22 14.89
N TYR A 56 -0.64 24.00 15.86
CA TYR A 56 0.08 24.16 17.13
C TYR A 56 -0.17 23.06 18.14
N GLY A 57 -1.32 22.37 18.08
CA GLY A 57 -1.73 21.41 19.10
C GLY A 57 -1.73 19.95 18.68
N TRP A 58 -1.75 19.63 17.36
CA TRP A 58 -1.99 18.23 16.99
C TRP A 58 -1.28 17.72 15.74
N SER A 59 -1.28 18.42 14.58
CA SER A 59 -0.95 17.78 13.30
C SER A 59 -0.41 18.73 12.24
N SER A 60 0.56 18.25 11.46
CA SER A 60 1.04 18.90 10.23
C SER A 60 0.19 18.60 8.99
N ARG A 61 -0.80 17.70 9.07
CA ARG A 61 -1.65 17.25 7.94
C ARG A 61 -2.75 18.26 7.59
N LEU A 62 -2.41 19.55 7.54
CA LEU A 62 -3.42 20.61 7.38
C LEU A 62 -4.19 20.54 6.07
N VAL A 63 -3.60 20.06 4.96
CA VAL A 63 -4.31 19.94 3.68
C VAL A 63 -5.37 18.85 3.78
N ILE A 64 -5.02 17.68 4.33
CA ILE A 64 -5.94 16.55 4.53
C ILE A 64 -7.01 16.93 5.56
N GLU A 65 -6.63 17.49 6.71
CA GLU A 65 -7.56 17.87 7.76
C GLU A 65 -8.49 19.00 7.32
N GLY A 66 -8.01 19.93 6.48
CA GLY A 66 -8.86 20.95 5.87
C GLY A 66 -9.96 20.34 5.00
N VAL A 67 -9.62 19.39 4.13
CA VAL A 67 -10.61 18.65 3.32
C VAL A 67 -11.55 17.85 4.23
N LEU A 68 -11.00 17.16 5.24
CA LEU A 68 -11.77 16.39 6.21
C LEU A 68 -12.85 17.24 6.90
N VAL A 69 -12.45 18.38 7.45
CA VAL A 69 -13.40 19.30 8.11
C VAL A 69 -14.47 19.79 7.13
N LEU A 70 -14.06 20.27 5.93
CA LEU A 70 -15.01 20.76 4.94
C LEU A 70 -16.04 19.70 4.50
N ILE A 71 -15.62 18.45 4.41
CA ILE A 71 -16.52 17.34 4.03
C ILE A 71 -17.42 16.94 5.20
N LEU A 72 -16.90 16.84 6.41
CA LEU A 72 -17.67 16.40 7.57
C LEU A 72 -18.68 17.47 8.08
N GLN A 73 -18.52 18.73 7.68
CA GLN A 73 -19.54 19.76 7.88
C GLN A 73 -20.73 19.62 6.90
N GLN A 74 -20.62 18.76 5.88
CA GLN A 74 -21.71 18.51 4.93
C GLN A 74 -22.58 17.33 5.39
N PRO A 75 -23.80 17.18 4.84
CA PRO A 75 -24.57 15.96 5.07
C PRO A 75 -23.76 14.71 4.70
N ILE A 76 -23.86 13.66 5.51
CA ILE A 76 -23.11 12.39 5.36
C ILE A 76 -23.19 11.81 3.94
N PHE A 77 -24.30 12.07 3.24
CA PHE A 77 -24.49 11.65 1.85
C PHE A 77 -23.40 12.20 0.91
N VAL A 78 -22.91 13.42 1.14
CA VAL A 78 -21.83 14.03 0.34
C VAL A 78 -20.57 13.18 0.42
N TRP A 79 -20.15 12.82 1.64
CA TRP A 79 -19.01 11.94 1.83
C TRP A 79 -19.24 10.55 1.19
N LYS A 80 -20.42 9.94 1.35
CA LYS A 80 -20.74 8.64 0.72
C LYS A 80 -20.52 8.68 -0.78
N VAL A 81 -21.06 9.67 -1.47
CA VAL A 81 -20.90 9.84 -2.92
C VAL A 81 -19.43 10.02 -3.30
N LEU A 82 -18.71 10.91 -2.62
CA LEU A 82 -17.30 11.17 -2.90
C LEU A 82 -16.44 9.93 -2.65
N ASN A 83 -16.69 9.18 -1.57
CA ASN A 83 -15.91 7.98 -1.26
C ASN A 83 -16.16 6.85 -2.28
N ILE A 84 -17.39 6.71 -2.81
CA ILE A 84 -17.70 5.81 -3.92
C ILE A 84 -16.92 6.24 -5.17
N LEU A 85 -16.92 7.52 -5.52
CA LEU A 85 -16.20 8.04 -6.68
C LEU A 85 -14.69 7.82 -6.55
N VAL A 86 -14.11 8.03 -5.35
CA VAL A 86 -12.70 7.77 -5.05
C VAL A 86 -12.38 6.29 -5.22
N SER A 87 -13.23 5.39 -4.72
CA SER A 87 -13.03 3.95 -4.84
C SER A 87 -13.06 3.50 -6.32
N VAL A 88 -14.01 4.00 -7.09
CA VAL A 88 -14.08 3.73 -8.54
C VAL A 88 -12.88 4.31 -9.27
N LEU A 89 -12.41 5.51 -8.88
CA LEU A 89 -11.21 6.14 -9.45
C LEU A 89 -9.96 5.29 -9.23
N ILE A 90 -9.76 4.73 -8.02
CA ILE A 90 -8.63 3.82 -7.74
C ILE A 90 -8.68 2.61 -8.68
N ALA A 91 -9.83 1.94 -8.75
CA ALA A 91 -10.01 0.78 -9.61
C ALA A 91 -9.77 1.12 -11.08
N TRP A 92 -10.29 2.25 -11.55
CA TRP A 92 -10.13 2.74 -12.92
C TRP A 92 -8.66 3.05 -13.25
N LEU A 93 -7.92 3.73 -12.35
CA LEU A 93 -6.50 4.04 -12.55
C LEU A 93 -5.64 2.77 -12.58
N LEU A 94 -5.90 1.82 -11.70
CA LEU A 94 -5.20 0.53 -11.69
C LEU A 94 -5.44 -0.24 -12.99
N CYS A 95 -6.68 -0.33 -13.46
CA CYS A 95 -6.98 -0.89 -14.78
C CYS A 95 -6.20 -0.18 -15.88
N GLY A 96 -6.12 1.17 -15.81
CA GLY A 96 -5.34 1.98 -16.75
C GLY A 96 -3.85 1.64 -16.75
N PHE A 97 -3.25 1.55 -15.58
CA PHE A 97 -1.82 1.26 -15.43
C PHE A 97 -1.47 -0.17 -15.86
N PHE A 98 -2.31 -1.13 -15.59
CA PHE A 98 -2.00 -2.54 -15.83
C PHE A 98 -2.51 -3.09 -17.16
N CYS A 99 -3.65 -2.63 -17.67
CA CYS A 99 -4.23 -3.15 -18.92
C CYS A 99 -3.71 -2.45 -20.19
N ASN A 100 -3.13 -1.24 -20.10
CA ASN A 100 -2.60 -0.51 -21.27
C ASN A 100 -1.28 -1.07 -21.85
N GLY A 101 -0.53 -1.85 -21.12
CA GLY A 101 0.81 -2.29 -21.50
C GLY A 101 0.87 -3.46 -22.49
N TYR A 102 -0.25 -3.99 -22.92
CA TYR A 102 -0.31 -5.20 -23.76
C TYR A 102 -0.05 -4.97 -25.25
N GLY A 103 -0.06 -3.71 -25.73
CA GLY A 103 0.00 -3.42 -27.17
C GLY A 103 1.31 -2.91 -27.74
N LYS A 104 2.30 -2.47 -26.95
CA LYS A 104 3.42 -1.65 -27.46
C LYS A 104 4.84 -2.24 -27.31
N HIS A 105 5.05 -3.39 -26.71
CA HIS A 105 6.40 -3.96 -26.53
C HIS A 105 6.84 -4.94 -27.63
N GLY A 106 6.32 -4.81 -28.85
CA GLY A 106 6.67 -5.63 -30.02
C GLY A 106 7.29 -4.89 -31.20
N SER A 107 7.69 -3.62 -31.10
CA SER A 107 8.20 -2.91 -32.26
C SER A 107 9.70 -2.66 -32.21
N GLY A 108 10.44 -3.74 -32.44
CA GLY A 108 11.85 -3.74 -32.85
C GLY A 108 12.10 -4.60 -34.09
N SER A 109 11.08 -5.15 -34.74
CA SER A 109 11.16 -5.81 -36.04
C SER A 109 9.90 -5.50 -36.85
N SER A 110 10.11 -5.01 -38.06
CA SER A 110 9.12 -4.77 -39.10
C SER A 110 8.42 -6.09 -39.51
N ILE A 111 7.48 -6.56 -38.73
CA ILE A 111 6.56 -7.64 -39.12
C ILE A 111 5.19 -7.01 -39.25
N GLN A 112 4.64 -7.08 -40.45
CA GLN A 112 3.28 -6.69 -40.81
C GLN A 112 2.29 -7.26 -39.80
N THR A 113 1.60 -6.35 -39.12
CA THR A 113 0.56 -6.67 -38.15
C THR A 113 -0.65 -7.23 -38.91
N ASP A 114 -0.81 -8.52 -38.85
CA ASP A 114 -2.06 -9.17 -39.25
C ASP A 114 -3.19 -8.68 -38.33
N LYS A 115 -4.20 -8.04 -38.93
CA LYS A 115 -5.31 -7.37 -38.24
C LYS A 115 -6.26 -8.29 -37.46
N ASN A 116 -5.94 -9.59 -37.35
CA ASN A 116 -6.80 -10.62 -36.76
C ASN A 116 -6.36 -11.16 -35.40
N THR A 117 -5.39 -10.53 -34.71
CA THR A 117 -5.01 -11.02 -33.37
C THR A 117 -5.96 -10.51 -32.28
N LEU A 118 -7.05 -11.23 -32.11
CA LEU A 118 -7.95 -11.22 -30.92
C LEU A 118 -7.24 -11.58 -29.58
N SER A 119 -5.93 -11.80 -29.57
CA SER A 119 -5.20 -12.26 -28.38
C SER A 119 -5.08 -11.21 -27.28
N GLY A 120 -5.02 -9.90 -27.64
CA GLY A 120 -4.89 -8.82 -26.68
C GLY A 120 -6.12 -8.58 -25.79
N THR A 121 -7.31 -9.04 -26.19
CA THR A 121 -8.56 -8.87 -25.44
C THR A 121 -8.83 -10.00 -24.45
N ARG A 122 -8.27 -11.20 -24.69
CA ARG A 122 -8.49 -12.36 -23.80
C ARG A 122 -7.80 -12.23 -22.43
N THR A 123 -6.71 -11.48 -22.34
CA THR A 123 -5.92 -11.33 -21.11
C THR A 123 -6.33 -10.14 -20.24
N ALA A 124 -7.06 -9.17 -20.79
CA ALA A 124 -7.49 -7.99 -20.04
C ALA A 124 -8.59 -8.32 -19.01
N VAL A 125 -9.48 -9.22 -19.28
CA VAL A 125 -10.62 -9.55 -18.41
C VAL A 125 -10.19 -10.24 -17.11
N PRO A 126 -9.34 -11.28 -17.10
CA PRO A 126 -8.86 -11.89 -15.86
C PRO A 126 -8.09 -10.91 -14.99
N LEU A 127 -7.23 -10.08 -15.59
CA LEU A 127 -6.47 -9.08 -14.85
C LEU A 127 -7.37 -7.98 -14.27
N THR A 128 -8.35 -7.49 -15.05
CA THR A 128 -9.34 -6.52 -14.55
C THR A 128 -10.14 -7.11 -13.39
N SER A 129 -10.60 -8.36 -13.50
CA SER A 129 -11.33 -9.03 -12.41
C SER A 129 -10.50 -9.16 -11.15
N LEU A 130 -9.21 -9.50 -11.29
CA LEU A 130 -8.27 -9.55 -10.17
C LEU A 130 -8.09 -8.17 -9.53
N ILE A 131 -7.91 -7.12 -10.32
CA ILE A 131 -7.80 -5.74 -9.83
C ILE A 131 -9.02 -5.35 -9.00
N LEU A 132 -10.21 -5.59 -9.54
CA LEU A 132 -11.46 -5.24 -8.87
C LEU A 132 -11.66 -6.05 -7.58
N PHE A 133 -11.32 -7.34 -7.61
CA PHE A 133 -11.34 -8.18 -6.41
C PHE A 133 -10.39 -7.66 -5.34
N LEU A 134 -9.17 -7.29 -5.71
CA LEU A 134 -8.18 -6.72 -4.79
C LEU A 134 -8.61 -5.33 -4.27
N CYS A 135 -9.23 -4.51 -5.11
CA CYS A 135 -9.83 -3.24 -4.66
C CYS A 135 -10.98 -3.47 -3.67
N LEU A 136 -11.80 -4.50 -3.89
CA LEU A 136 -12.83 -4.90 -2.94
C LEU A 136 -12.24 -5.33 -1.61
N LEU A 137 -11.22 -6.19 -1.61
CA LEU A 137 -10.54 -6.61 -0.39
C LEU A 137 -10.04 -5.41 0.42
N LEU A 138 -9.33 -4.46 -0.22
CA LEU A 138 -8.87 -3.25 0.44
C LEU A 138 -10.02 -2.39 0.97
N SER A 139 -11.12 -2.28 0.23
CA SER A 139 -12.27 -1.47 0.65
C SER A 139 -13.03 -2.09 1.82
N TYR A 140 -13.06 -3.43 1.92
CA TYR A 140 -13.82 -4.14 2.95
C TYR A 140 -13.03 -4.42 4.23
N ASP A 141 -11.71 -4.32 4.19
CA ASP A 141 -10.87 -4.40 5.39
C ASP A 141 -11.01 -3.15 6.29
N PHE A 142 -11.95 -2.32 5.94
CA PHE A 142 -12.35 -1.14 6.69
C PHE A 142 -13.09 -1.43 8.02
N THR A 143 -13.35 -2.69 8.37
CA THR A 143 -13.97 -3.01 9.66
C THR A 143 -13.12 -2.54 10.84
N GLU A 144 -11.80 -2.52 10.70
CA GLU A 144 -10.89 -1.98 11.70
C GLU A 144 -10.72 -0.45 11.64
N MET A 145 -11.12 0.18 10.55
CA MET A 145 -11.11 1.63 10.44
C MET A 145 -12.17 2.32 11.29
N ASP A 146 -13.18 1.60 11.76
CA ASP A 146 -14.24 2.16 12.61
C ASP A 146 -13.72 2.61 13.99
N SER A 147 -12.56 2.11 14.42
CA SER A 147 -11.92 2.48 15.69
C SER A 147 -11.55 3.96 15.81
N ALA A 148 -11.32 4.65 14.69
CA ALA A 148 -11.01 6.10 14.65
C ALA A 148 -12.05 6.92 13.87
N GLY A 149 -13.18 6.31 13.50
CA GLY A 149 -14.17 6.91 12.61
C GLY A 149 -13.89 6.59 11.15
N TYR A 150 -14.92 6.09 10.49
CA TYR A 150 -14.80 5.57 9.13
C TYR A 150 -14.54 6.68 8.09
N MET A 151 -15.26 7.80 8.21
CA MET A 151 -15.11 8.95 7.31
C MET A 151 -13.72 9.57 7.47
N THR A 152 -13.30 9.78 8.71
CA THR A 152 -11.98 10.32 9.06
C THR A 152 -10.87 9.43 8.51
N THR A 153 -10.98 8.11 8.66
CA THR A 153 -9.96 7.18 8.20
C THR A 153 -9.89 7.12 6.68
N THR A 154 -11.03 7.10 5.98
CA THR A 154 -11.01 7.09 4.51
C THR A 154 -10.36 8.36 3.94
N ILE A 155 -10.67 9.53 4.49
CA ILE A 155 -10.09 10.81 4.03
C ILE A 155 -8.59 10.90 4.39
N ASN A 156 -8.13 10.23 5.46
CA ASN A 156 -6.71 10.23 5.86
C ASN A 156 -5.85 9.19 5.13
N TYR A 157 -6.43 8.09 4.59
CA TYR A 157 -5.66 6.99 3.99
C TYR A 157 -6.14 6.64 2.59
N TRP A 158 -7.43 6.42 2.37
CA TRP A 158 -7.98 5.96 1.09
C TRP A 158 -7.95 7.05 0.02
N TRP A 159 -8.34 8.28 0.37
CA TRP A 159 -8.29 9.41 -0.55
C TRP A 159 -6.85 9.83 -0.91
N PRO A 160 -5.89 9.89 0.04
CA PRO A 160 -4.49 10.10 -0.29
C PRO A 160 -3.91 9.02 -1.19
N LEU A 161 -4.33 7.76 -1.06
CA LEU A 161 -3.94 6.69 -1.97
C LEU A 161 -4.44 6.95 -3.40
N ALA A 162 -5.71 7.33 -3.58
CA ALA A 162 -6.25 7.73 -4.87
C ALA A 162 -5.48 8.91 -5.47
N ALA A 163 -5.21 9.92 -4.65
CA ALA A 163 -4.45 11.10 -5.06
C ALA A 163 -3.01 10.75 -5.43
N LEU A 164 -2.36 9.80 -4.75
CA LEU A 164 -1.04 9.28 -5.09
C LEU A 164 -1.04 8.65 -6.49
N LEU A 165 -2.07 7.87 -6.84
CA LEU A 165 -2.21 7.29 -8.18
C LEU A 165 -2.39 8.36 -9.25
N VAL A 166 -3.18 9.40 -8.97
CA VAL A 166 -3.33 10.56 -9.88
C VAL A 166 -2.00 11.30 -10.01
N ALA A 167 -1.27 11.52 -8.92
CA ALA A 167 0.05 12.15 -8.92
C ALA A 167 1.10 11.34 -9.70
N ALA A 168 0.99 10.02 -9.69
CA ALA A 168 1.89 9.14 -10.46
C ALA A 168 1.59 9.12 -11.97
N LEU A 169 0.36 9.48 -12.39
CA LEU A 169 -0.08 9.39 -13.78
C LEU A 169 0.80 10.16 -14.79
N PRO A 170 1.27 11.40 -14.53
CA PRO A 170 2.16 12.11 -15.44
C PRO A 170 3.48 11.37 -15.69
N LEU A 171 4.09 10.78 -14.64
CA LEU A 171 5.30 9.97 -14.78
C LEU A 171 5.03 8.68 -15.53
N TYR A 172 3.92 7.99 -15.22
CA TYR A 172 3.52 6.79 -15.93
C TYR A 172 3.40 7.05 -17.44
N LEU A 173 2.67 8.11 -17.85
CA LEU A 173 2.51 8.47 -19.26
C LEU A 173 3.83 8.87 -19.90
N TRP A 174 4.68 9.61 -19.18
CA TRP A 174 6.01 9.99 -19.67
C TRP A 174 6.88 8.76 -19.96
N TYR A 175 6.95 7.80 -19.04
CA TYR A 175 7.75 6.58 -19.23
C TYR A 175 7.17 5.63 -20.29
N GLN A 176 5.87 5.72 -20.59
CA GLN A 176 5.21 4.90 -21.62
C GLN A 176 5.28 5.54 -23.01
N ASP A 177 4.91 6.79 -23.12
CA ASP A 177 4.66 7.47 -24.40
C ASP A 177 5.65 8.62 -24.67
N GLY A 178 6.56 8.92 -23.74
CA GLY A 178 7.53 10.03 -23.84
C GLY A 178 6.91 11.42 -23.69
N ALA A 179 5.59 11.53 -23.52
CA ALA A 179 4.88 12.81 -23.40
C ALA A 179 3.65 12.72 -22.51
N CYS A 180 3.34 13.83 -21.86
CA CYS A 180 2.11 14.02 -21.09
C CYS A 180 1.54 15.42 -21.34
N LYS A 181 0.20 15.54 -21.37
CA LYS A 181 -0.47 16.83 -21.55
C LYS A 181 -0.27 17.73 -20.33
N LYS A 182 -0.16 19.06 -20.56
CA LYS A 182 0.01 20.06 -19.46
C LYS A 182 -1.04 19.93 -18.35
N GLY A 183 -2.31 19.73 -18.69
CA GLY A 183 -3.38 19.56 -17.71
C GLY A 183 -3.18 18.34 -16.79
N CYS A 184 -2.53 17.29 -17.28
CA CYS A 184 -2.20 16.11 -16.47
C CYS A 184 -1.16 16.43 -15.38
N TYR A 185 -0.16 17.27 -15.70
CA TYR A 185 0.82 17.74 -14.71
C TYR A 185 0.17 18.63 -13.64
N VAL A 186 -0.75 19.52 -14.03
CA VAL A 186 -1.49 20.38 -13.10
C VAL A 186 -2.31 19.51 -12.14
N LEU A 187 -3.13 18.61 -12.68
CA LEU A 187 -3.95 17.70 -11.87
C LEU A 187 -3.08 16.82 -10.98
N GLY A 188 -2.00 16.26 -11.52
CA GLY A 188 -1.05 15.45 -10.76
C GLY A 188 -0.38 16.23 -9.62
N THR A 189 -0.07 17.52 -9.83
CA THR A 189 0.52 18.38 -8.77
C THR A 189 -0.47 18.65 -7.65
N LEU A 190 -1.72 18.99 -7.97
CA LEU A 190 -2.77 19.20 -6.97
C LEU A 190 -3.01 17.92 -6.15
N ALA A 191 -3.07 16.78 -6.83
CA ALA A 191 -3.20 15.49 -6.19
C ALA A 191 -1.97 15.15 -5.32
N ALA A 192 -0.75 15.49 -5.78
CA ALA A 192 0.48 15.29 -5.02
C ALA A 192 0.50 16.11 -3.72
N ILE A 193 0.05 17.36 -3.74
CA ILE A 193 -0.05 18.20 -2.55
C ILE A 193 -0.95 17.55 -1.48
N PHE A 194 -2.08 17.00 -1.89
CA PHE A 194 -2.98 16.30 -0.98
C PHE A 194 -2.39 14.97 -0.49
N ALA A 195 -1.87 14.14 -1.41
CA ALA A 195 -1.35 12.82 -1.07
C ALA A 195 -0.11 12.87 -0.17
N ILE A 196 0.88 13.71 -0.53
CA ILE A 196 2.17 13.81 0.18
C ILE A 196 2.02 14.48 1.55
N ASN A 197 0.91 15.18 1.81
CA ASN A 197 0.60 15.71 3.15
C ASN A 197 0.35 14.59 4.18
N GLN A 198 0.09 13.34 3.76
CA GLN A 198 0.05 12.17 4.63
C GLN A 198 1.48 11.65 4.88
N GLU A 199 1.89 11.49 6.14
CA GLU A 199 3.29 11.23 6.53
C GLU A 199 3.87 9.96 5.91
N GLN A 200 3.11 8.86 5.85
CA GLN A 200 3.58 7.60 5.24
C GLN A 200 3.76 7.74 3.72
N ILE A 201 2.83 8.42 3.04
CA ILE A 201 2.96 8.71 1.60
C ILE A 201 4.12 9.65 1.35
N CYS A 202 4.34 10.64 2.22
CA CYS A 202 5.50 11.53 2.14
C CYS A 202 6.82 10.74 2.12
N ALA A 203 6.97 9.81 3.07
CA ALA A 203 8.15 8.93 3.13
C ALA A 203 8.28 8.04 1.88
N MET A 204 7.17 7.44 1.42
CA MET A 204 7.13 6.62 0.20
C MET A 204 7.49 7.44 -1.04
N ALA A 205 6.93 8.64 -1.18
CA ALA A 205 7.18 9.53 -2.33
C ALA A 205 8.64 9.98 -2.36
N LEU A 206 9.22 10.32 -1.20
CA LEU A 206 10.63 10.67 -1.08
C LEU A 206 11.53 9.52 -1.57
N LEU A 207 11.31 8.31 -1.07
CA LEU A 207 12.07 7.12 -1.46
C LEU A 207 11.88 6.79 -2.95
N ALA A 208 10.64 6.87 -3.46
CA ALA A 208 10.33 6.61 -4.86
C ALA A 208 10.99 7.64 -5.78
N CYS A 209 10.96 8.92 -5.45
CA CYS A 209 11.62 9.97 -6.22
C CYS A 209 13.12 9.77 -6.25
N LEU A 210 13.77 9.49 -5.12
CA LEU A 210 15.20 9.20 -5.05
C LEU A 210 15.56 7.96 -5.89
N TYR A 211 14.80 6.89 -5.76
CA TYR A 211 14.99 5.68 -6.56
C TYR A 211 14.89 5.96 -8.07
N LEU A 212 13.85 6.69 -8.51
CA LEU A 212 13.65 7.03 -9.91
C LEU A 212 14.78 7.93 -10.45
N LEU A 213 15.22 8.95 -9.70
CA LEU A 213 16.34 9.81 -10.08
C LEU A 213 17.63 9.03 -10.26
N ILE A 214 17.95 8.15 -9.31
CA ILE A 214 19.14 7.28 -9.39
C ILE A 214 19.03 6.34 -10.60
N THR A 215 17.88 5.71 -10.80
CA THR A 215 17.70 4.75 -11.89
C THR A 215 17.66 5.41 -13.25
N ASP A 216 17.08 6.61 -13.41
CA ASP A 216 17.13 7.37 -14.67
C ASP A 216 18.57 7.70 -15.04
N LYS A 217 19.37 8.17 -14.07
CA LYS A 217 20.80 8.42 -14.28
C LYS A 217 21.57 7.16 -14.67
N LEU A 218 21.40 6.05 -13.94
CA LEU A 218 22.07 4.78 -14.21
C LEU A 218 21.64 4.13 -15.53
N ARG A 219 20.41 4.40 -15.99
CA ARG A 219 19.86 3.88 -17.25
C ARG A 219 20.07 4.83 -18.42
N GLY A 220 20.71 5.99 -18.23
CA GLY A 220 20.90 7.01 -19.25
C GLY A 220 19.60 7.60 -19.79
N ARG A 221 18.53 7.62 -18.98
CA ARG A 221 17.22 8.15 -19.37
C ARG A 221 17.13 9.64 -19.04
N LYS A 222 16.40 10.36 -19.88
CA LYS A 222 16.06 11.77 -19.59
C LYS A 222 15.06 11.80 -18.43
N THR A 223 15.44 12.45 -17.34
CA THR A 223 14.56 12.63 -16.16
C THR A 223 13.45 13.62 -16.48
N ASN A 224 12.22 13.31 -16.08
CA ASN A 224 11.10 14.22 -16.20
C ASN A 224 11.21 15.32 -15.12
N PRO A 225 11.12 16.63 -15.47
CA PRO A 225 11.15 17.71 -14.50
C PRO A 225 10.10 17.62 -13.39
N TYR A 226 8.97 17.00 -13.66
CA TYR A 226 7.93 16.75 -12.68
C TYR A 226 8.41 15.89 -11.48
N LEU A 227 9.41 15.02 -11.71
CA LEU A 227 10.00 14.22 -10.62
C LEU A 227 10.73 15.10 -9.58
N TYR A 228 11.38 16.18 -10.04
CA TYR A 228 12.00 17.15 -9.12
C TYR A 228 10.94 17.92 -8.33
N LEU A 229 9.80 18.26 -8.95
CA LEU A 229 8.67 18.88 -8.26
C LEU A 229 8.13 17.96 -7.15
N LEU A 230 7.90 16.67 -7.45
CA LEU A 230 7.44 15.70 -6.46
C LEU A 230 8.45 15.55 -5.30
N LEU A 231 9.75 15.51 -5.61
CA LEU A 231 10.80 15.47 -4.60
C LEU A 231 10.78 16.72 -3.71
N THR A 232 10.66 17.90 -4.32
CA THR A 232 10.58 19.17 -3.58
C THR A 232 9.37 19.21 -2.67
N LEU A 233 8.20 18.78 -3.15
CA LEU A 233 6.99 18.66 -2.33
C LEU A 233 7.18 17.67 -1.17
N SER A 234 7.82 16.53 -1.44
CA SER A 234 8.09 15.53 -0.39
C SER A 234 9.04 16.09 0.69
N ILE A 235 10.10 16.79 0.29
CA ILE A 235 11.02 17.45 1.24
C ILE A 235 10.26 18.54 2.02
N PHE A 236 9.47 19.35 1.36
CA PHE A 236 8.67 20.41 2.01
C PHE A 236 7.75 19.84 3.09
N PHE A 237 6.95 18.83 2.77
CA PHE A 237 6.05 18.21 3.75
C PHE A 237 6.81 17.44 4.84
N ALA A 238 7.94 16.80 4.53
CA ALA A 238 8.79 16.18 5.54
C ALA A 238 9.32 17.23 6.55
N VAL A 239 9.75 18.39 6.06
CA VAL A 239 10.13 19.51 6.93
C VAL A 239 8.94 19.98 7.78
N CYS A 240 7.75 20.14 7.18
CA CYS A 240 6.52 20.48 7.93
C CYS A 240 6.23 19.48 9.05
N VAL A 241 6.41 18.18 8.81
CA VAL A 241 6.22 17.15 9.86
C VAL A 241 7.17 17.34 11.01
N VAL A 242 8.44 17.71 10.74
CA VAL A 242 9.48 17.87 11.78
C VAL A 242 9.28 19.15 12.59
N ILE A 243 8.96 20.27 11.92
CA ILE A 243 8.87 21.59 12.57
C ILE A 243 7.50 21.86 13.22
N CYS A 244 6.47 21.05 12.93
CA CYS A 244 5.11 21.27 13.44
C CYS A 244 5.04 21.07 14.95
N PRO A 245 4.71 22.13 15.75
CA PRO A 245 4.58 22.00 17.19
C PRO A 245 3.51 21.00 17.62
N GLY A 246 2.41 20.90 16.84
CA GLY A 246 1.32 19.99 17.10
C GLY A 246 1.73 18.51 17.01
N ASN A 247 2.65 18.16 16.09
CA ASN A 247 3.19 16.78 16.03
C ASN A 247 3.99 16.44 17.30
N ALA A 248 4.73 17.40 17.86
CA ALA A 248 5.45 17.21 19.12
C ALA A 248 4.48 17.06 20.30
N ALA A 249 3.46 17.93 20.39
CA ALA A 249 2.43 17.87 21.42
C ALA A 249 1.65 16.54 21.37
N ARG A 250 1.18 16.14 20.16
CA ARG A 250 0.51 14.84 19.95
C ARG A 250 1.39 13.68 20.37
N LYS A 251 2.68 13.72 20.01
CA LYS A 251 3.63 12.66 20.38
C LYS A 251 3.78 12.54 21.89
N ALA A 252 3.91 13.66 22.62
CA ALA A 252 4.00 13.65 24.08
C ALA A 252 2.73 13.04 24.71
N SER A 253 1.54 13.53 24.31
CA SER A 253 0.26 13.00 24.79
C SER A 253 0.10 11.49 24.48
N ASN A 254 0.50 11.05 23.30
CA ASN A 254 0.42 9.63 22.92
C ASN A 254 1.43 8.75 23.67
N ILE A 255 2.60 9.28 24.05
CA ILE A 255 3.55 8.56 24.93
C ILE A 255 2.91 8.33 26.27
N ASP A 256 2.35 9.36 26.89
CA ASP A 256 1.77 9.27 28.22
C ASP A 256 0.57 8.30 28.26
N PHE A 257 -0.25 8.31 27.21
CA PHE A 257 -1.48 7.53 27.18
C PHE A 257 -1.31 6.10 26.65
N TRP A 258 -0.57 5.93 25.54
CA TRP A 258 -0.51 4.65 24.84
C TRP A 258 0.76 3.85 25.13
N PHE A 259 1.92 4.51 25.26
CA PHE A 259 3.19 3.81 25.32
C PHE A 259 4.27 4.59 26.10
N PRO A 260 4.17 4.66 27.44
CA PRO A 260 5.10 5.44 28.28
C PRO A 260 6.58 5.05 28.08
N ALA A 261 6.89 3.75 27.91
CA ALA A 261 8.24 3.27 27.70
C ALA A 261 8.90 3.80 26.43
N TYR A 262 8.12 4.25 25.44
CA TYR A 262 8.59 4.79 24.16
C TYR A 262 9.49 6.03 24.32
N ALA A 263 9.35 6.79 25.39
CA ALA A 263 10.17 7.98 25.67
C ALA A 263 11.67 7.63 25.77
N GLY A 264 12.00 6.45 26.34
CA GLY A 264 13.38 5.99 26.51
C GLY A 264 14.00 5.33 25.28
N PHE A 265 13.24 5.14 24.17
CA PHE A 265 13.75 4.40 23.02
C PHE A 265 14.67 5.24 22.14
N SER A 266 15.83 4.68 21.81
CA SER A 266 16.75 5.21 20.80
C SER A 266 16.11 5.12 19.38
N LEU A 267 16.68 5.83 18.42
CA LEU A 267 16.22 5.76 17.02
C LEU A 267 16.28 4.33 16.46
N VAL A 268 17.32 3.56 16.79
CA VAL A 268 17.48 2.18 16.35
C VAL A 268 16.35 1.31 16.92
N GLN A 269 16.03 1.45 18.19
CA GLN A 269 14.91 0.74 18.82
C GLN A 269 13.56 1.11 18.18
N LYS A 270 13.35 2.36 17.82
CA LYS A 270 12.14 2.81 17.10
C LYS A 270 12.04 2.21 15.70
N ILE A 271 13.17 2.10 14.98
CA ILE A 271 13.19 1.42 13.68
C ILE A 271 12.90 -0.08 13.84
N LEU A 272 13.50 -0.73 14.85
CA LEU A 272 13.21 -2.14 15.15
C LEU A 272 11.74 -2.36 15.56
N LEU A 273 11.18 -1.43 16.31
CA LEU A 273 9.75 -1.45 16.65
C LEU A 273 8.87 -1.40 15.40
N GLY A 274 9.23 -0.56 14.43
CA GLY A 274 8.58 -0.53 13.11
C GLY A 274 8.73 -1.83 12.34
N TRP A 275 9.92 -2.46 12.40
CA TRP A 275 10.14 -3.79 11.83
C TRP A 275 9.25 -4.85 12.47
N TYR A 276 9.12 -4.85 13.81
CA TYR A 276 8.23 -5.76 14.50
C TYR A 276 6.76 -5.51 14.15
N SER A 277 6.35 -4.25 14.00
CA SER A 277 5.00 -3.91 13.51
C SER A 277 4.74 -4.46 12.11
N LEU A 278 5.75 -4.43 11.22
CA LEU A 278 5.66 -5.08 9.90
C LEU A 278 5.49 -6.60 10.04
N LEU A 279 6.34 -7.26 10.85
CA LEU A 279 6.26 -8.71 11.05
C LEU A 279 4.91 -9.13 11.66
N LYS A 280 4.36 -8.33 12.61
CA LYS A 280 3.02 -8.53 13.16
C LYS A 280 1.98 -8.56 12.03
N THR A 281 1.94 -7.52 11.21
CA THR A 281 1.01 -7.44 10.08
C THR A 281 1.13 -8.62 9.13
N LEU A 282 2.35 -9.13 8.87
CA LEU A 282 2.57 -10.23 7.92
C LEU A 282 2.27 -11.62 8.50
N TYR A 283 2.53 -11.83 9.81
CA TYR A 283 2.62 -13.16 10.39
C TYR A 283 1.83 -13.35 11.69
N GLN A 284 1.09 -12.37 12.16
CA GLN A 284 0.15 -12.51 13.27
C GLN A 284 -1.26 -12.07 12.91
N ASP A 285 -1.42 -11.01 12.10
CA ASP A 285 -2.72 -10.42 11.78
C ASP A 285 -3.41 -11.06 10.56
N LEU A 286 -2.82 -12.09 9.93
CA LEU A 286 -3.31 -12.74 8.69
C LEU A 286 -3.62 -11.74 7.58
N ASN A 287 -2.59 -11.11 7.04
CA ASN A 287 -2.72 -10.12 5.97
C ASN A 287 -3.09 -10.77 4.63
N LEU A 288 -4.34 -10.59 4.17
CA LEU A 288 -4.84 -11.20 2.93
C LEU A 288 -4.11 -10.72 1.66
N PRO A 289 -3.80 -9.42 1.47
CA PRO A 289 -2.98 -8.96 0.34
C PRO A 289 -1.62 -9.63 0.28
N TYR A 290 -0.95 -9.80 1.42
CA TYR A 290 0.32 -10.51 1.51
C TYR A 290 0.18 -12.01 1.18
N LEU A 291 -0.84 -12.68 1.72
CA LEU A 291 -1.15 -14.08 1.41
C LEU A 291 -1.35 -14.29 -0.09
N LEU A 292 -2.19 -13.47 -0.73
CA LEU A 292 -2.44 -13.53 -2.18
C LEU A 292 -1.19 -13.24 -2.99
N MET A 293 -0.39 -12.24 -2.61
CA MET A 293 0.88 -11.96 -3.27
C MET A 293 1.83 -13.17 -3.20
N THR A 294 1.98 -13.80 -2.03
CA THR A 294 2.86 -14.97 -1.88
C THR A 294 2.38 -16.17 -2.68
N MET A 295 1.07 -16.40 -2.80
CA MET A 295 0.48 -17.41 -3.68
C MET A 295 0.85 -17.15 -5.16
N ILE A 296 0.70 -15.91 -5.61
CA ILE A 296 1.01 -15.52 -6.99
C ILE A 296 2.52 -15.64 -7.26
N LEU A 297 3.38 -15.23 -6.33
CA LEU A 297 4.84 -15.39 -6.45
C LEU A 297 5.23 -16.85 -6.53
N LEU A 298 4.66 -17.71 -5.68
CA LEU A 298 4.89 -19.16 -5.75
C LEU A 298 4.50 -19.73 -7.12
N ALA A 299 3.31 -19.39 -7.62
CA ALA A 299 2.86 -19.83 -8.94
C ALA A 299 3.81 -19.36 -10.06
N ALA A 300 4.30 -18.13 -9.97
CA ALA A 300 5.24 -17.57 -10.93
C ALA A 300 6.60 -18.28 -10.89
N VAL A 301 7.12 -18.55 -9.68
CA VAL A 301 8.37 -19.32 -9.52
C VAL A 301 8.18 -20.74 -10.01
N TRP A 302 7.07 -21.41 -9.65
CA TRP A 302 6.79 -22.79 -10.06
C TRP A 302 6.78 -22.95 -11.58
N LYS A 303 6.26 -21.96 -12.29
CA LYS A 303 6.21 -21.96 -13.76
C LYS A 303 7.58 -21.68 -14.39
N LYS A 304 8.37 -20.78 -13.81
CA LYS A 304 9.67 -20.35 -14.39
C LYS A 304 10.85 -21.22 -13.97
N GLN A 305 10.80 -21.81 -12.78
CA GLN A 305 11.91 -22.55 -12.18
C GLN A 305 11.61 -24.06 -12.10
N ARG A 306 12.52 -24.89 -12.61
CA ARG A 306 12.42 -26.37 -12.49
C ARG A 306 13.08 -26.90 -11.21
N SER A 307 13.97 -26.12 -10.61
CA SER A 307 14.74 -26.52 -9.43
C SER A 307 13.84 -26.59 -8.19
N LEU A 308 13.89 -27.74 -7.49
CA LEU A 308 13.15 -27.96 -6.25
C LEU A 308 13.52 -26.94 -5.16
N PRO A 309 14.79 -26.59 -4.90
CA PRO A 309 15.15 -25.58 -3.91
C PRO A 309 14.50 -24.22 -4.17
N ALA A 310 14.43 -23.76 -5.43
CA ALA A 310 13.78 -22.49 -5.79
C ALA A 310 12.28 -22.52 -5.45
N ARG A 311 11.60 -23.64 -5.72
CA ARG A 311 10.18 -23.81 -5.41
C ARG A 311 9.93 -23.86 -3.91
N VAL A 312 10.80 -24.55 -3.17
CA VAL A 312 10.73 -24.61 -1.69
C VAL A 312 10.91 -23.23 -1.09
N ILE A 313 11.92 -22.46 -1.53
CA ILE A 313 12.15 -21.09 -1.03
C ILE A 313 10.89 -20.22 -1.26
N ALA A 314 10.29 -20.29 -2.45
CA ALA A 314 9.09 -19.52 -2.76
C ALA A 314 7.84 -19.98 -2.00
N ALA A 315 7.79 -21.24 -1.55
CA ALA A 315 6.68 -21.78 -0.77
C ALA A 315 6.73 -21.36 0.71
N ILE A 316 7.92 -21.12 1.28
CA ILE A 316 8.10 -20.81 2.72
C ILE A 316 7.18 -19.67 3.20
N PRO A 317 7.13 -18.48 2.56
CA PRO A 317 6.27 -17.39 3.03
C PRO A 317 4.79 -17.75 3.03
N LEU A 318 4.33 -18.46 2.00
CA LEU A 318 2.95 -18.93 1.91
C LEU A 318 2.64 -19.96 3.00
N LEU A 319 3.50 -20.94 3.18
CA LEU A 319 3.31 -21.99 4.19
C LEU A 319 3.30 -21.42 5.61
N SER A 320 4.10 -20.39 5.89
CA SER A 320 4.06 -19.68 7.17
C SER A 320 2.70 -19.04 7.43
N ASN A 321 2.10 -18.39 6.42
CA ASN A 321 0.77 -17.79 6.53
C ASN A 321 -0.34 -18.85 6.62
N LEU A 322 -0.25 -19.94 5.86
CA LEU A 322 -1.21 -21.05 5.98
C LEU A 322 -1.09 -21.77 7.33
N GLY A 323 0.11 -21.87 7.87
CA GLY A 323 0.34 -22.36 9.22
C GLY A 323 -0.32 -21.48 10.28
N LEU A 324 -0.18 -20.15 10.17
CA LEU A 324 -0.89 -19.20 11.02
C LEU A 324 -2.41 -19.36 10.90
N LEU A 325 -2.93 -19.42 9.67
CA LEU A 325 -4.37 -19.64 9.43
C LEU A 325 -4.84 -20.94 10.09
N GLY A 326 -4.04 -22.02 9.99
CA GLY A 326 -4.32 -23.29 10.69
C GLY A 326 -4.38 -23.11 12.20
N VAL A 327 -3.44 -22.37 12.78
CA VAL A 327 -3.42 -22.07 14.23
C VAL A 327 -4.66 -21.25 14.64
N LEU A 328 -5.07 -20.26 13.86
CA LEU A 328 -6.25 -19.44 14.12
C LEU A 328 -7.56 -20.25 14.05
N LEU A 329 -7.69 -21.12 13.04
CA LEU A 329 -8.90 -21.94 12.84
C LEU A 329 -9.04 -23.06 13.87
N PHE A 330 -7.94 -23.69 14.22
CA PHE A 330 -7.90 -24.83 15.14
C PHE A 330 -7.55 -24.44 16.57
N GLY A 331 -8.01 -23.31 17.07
CA GLY A 331 -7.70 -22.72 18.40
C GLY A 331 -7.82 -23.64 19.62
N ARG A 332 -8.22 -24.92 19.44
CA ARG A 332 -8.17 -25.99 20.45
C ARG A 332 -6.75 -26.27 20.97
N TYR A 333 -5.73 -25.89 20.18
CA TYR A 333 -4.31 -26.08 20.48
C TYR A 333 -3.69 -24.89 21.22
N ARG A 334 -4.50 -23.91 21.69
CA ARG A 334 -4.02 -22.74 22.45
C ARG A 334 -3.30 -23.09 23.75
N GLU A 335 -3.49 -24.27 24.26
CA GLU A 335 -2.82 -24.76 25.46
C GLU A 335 -1.31 -25.02 25.27
N TYR A 336 -0.87 -25.17 24.02
CA TYR A 336 0.55 -25.35 23.72
C TYR A 336 1.31 -24.03 23.78
N SER A 337 2.42 -23.97 24.48
CA SER A 337 3.25 -22.77 24.68
C SER A 337 3.71 -22.11 23.36
N TRP A 338 3.98 -22.90 22.31
CA TRP A 338 4.37 -22.39 21.01
C TRP A 338 3.20 -21.77 20.24
N VAL A 339 1.98 -22.27 20.39
CA VAL A 339 0.77 -21.68 19.82
C VAL A 339 0.51 -20.31 20.44
N HIS A 340 0.58 -20.23 21.76
CA HIS A 340 0.47 -18.97 22.49
C HIS A 340 1.54 -17.97 22.03
N LEU A 341 2.79 -18.42 21.86
CA LEU A 341 3.87 -17.58 21.37
C LEU A 341 3.57 -17.01 19.97
N ILE A 342 3.13 -17.85 19.02
CA ILE A 342 2.81 -17.41 17.64
C ILE A 342 1.67 -16.39 17.65
N LEU A 343 0.61 -16.61 18.42
CA LEU A 343 -0.56 -15.74 18.45
C LEU A 343 -0.35 -14.43 19.18
N HIS A 344 0.56 -14.38 20.16
CA HIS A 344 0.67 -13.28 21.12
C HIS A 344 2.05 -12.62 21.20
N VAL A 345 3.02 -13.02 20.33
CA VAL A 345 4.39 -12.49 20.40
C VAL A 345 4.48 -10.96 20.23
N PHE A 346 3.52 -10.36 19.53
CA PHE A 346 3.44 -8.92 19.30
C PHE A 346 2.34 -8.25 20.11
N ASP A 347 1.72 -8.94 21.06
CA ASP A 347 0.72 -8.33 21.90
C ASP A 347 1.36 -7.29 22.83
N PHE A 348 0.57 -6.29 23.21
CA PHE A 348 1.06 -5.08 23.85
C PHE A 348 1.77 -5.34 25.20
N ASP A 349 1.41 -6.41 25.88
CA ASP A 349 1.95 -6.84 27.16
C ASP A 349 3.16 -7.80 27.04
N GLN A 350 3.56 -8.13 25.80
CA GLN A 350 4.69 -9.04 25.59
C GLN A 350 6.05 -8.32 25.64
N PRO A 351 7.13 -9.02 26.06
CA PRO A 351 8.47 -8.42 26.19
C PRO A 351 9.01 -7.79 24.90
N VAL A 352 8.65 -8.33 23.73
CA VAL A 352 9.08 -7.79 22.43
C VAL A 352 8.61 -6.36 22.19
N VAL A 353 7.47 -5.99 22.77
CA VAL A 353 6.88 -4.66 22.65
C VAL A 353 7.67 -3.64 23.46
N TYR A 354 8.11 -4.02 24.65
CA TYR A 354 8.79 -3.13 25.58
C TYR A 354 10.28 -2.98 25.31
N TYR A 355 10.89 -3.93 24.62
CA TYR A 355 12.30 -3.89 24.22
C TYR A 355 13.28 -3.51 25.35
N GLN A 356 12.92 -3.82 26.57
CA GLN A 356 13.73 -3.60 27.76
C GLN A 356 14.32 -4.93 28.25
N GLY A 357 15.59 -5.14 27.94
CA GLY A 357 16.31 -6.34 28.36
C GLY A 357 16.52 -7.39 27.26
N SER A 358 16.93 -8.59 27.65
CA SER A 358 17.16 -9.70 26.72
C SER A 358 15.84 -10.38 26.37
N LEU A 359 15.48 -10.41 25.07
CA LEU A 359 14.35 -11.18 24.59
C LEU A 359 14.55 -12.67 24.93
N PRO A 360 13.49 -13.41 25.31
CA PRO A 360 13.52 -14.86 25.43
C PRO A 360 14.00 -15.52 24.11
N ASP A 361 14.72 -16.62 24.21
CA ASP A 361 15.29 -17.28 23.01
C ASP A 361 14.21 -17.76 22.05
N SER A 362 13.07 -18.22 22.55
CA SER A 362 11.91 -18.60 21.74
C SER A 362 11.38 -17.43 20.88
N VAL A 363 11.31 -16.24 21.47
CA VAL A 363 10.91 -15.01 20.76
C VAL A 363 11.94 -14.64 19.70
N ARG A 364 13.24 -14.68 20.03
CA ARG A 364 14.32 -14.39 19.06
C ARG A 364 14.27 -15.34 17.88
N ILE A 365 14.09 -16.65 18.13
CA ILE A 365 13.98 -17.65 17.07
C ILE A 365 12.78 -17.37 16.18
N LEU A 366 11.62 -17.05 16.73
CA LEU A 366 10.43 -16.74 15.95
C LEU A 366 10.61 -15.49 15.08
N LEU A 367 11.17 -14.42 15.64
CA LEU A 367 11.48 -13.20 14.88
C LEU A 367 12.48 -13.46 13.75
N LEU A 368 13.48 -14.30 13.99
CA LEU A 368 14.43 -14.73 12.96
C LEU A 368 13.73 -15.50 11.85
N VAL A 369 12.86 -16.46 12.20
CA VAL A 369 12.08 -17.23 11.21
C VAL A 369 11.23 -16.31 10.36
N TYR A 370 10.50 -15.37 10.93
CA TYR A 370 9.70 -14.41 10.18
C TYR A 370 10.55 -13.49 9.27
N THR A 371 11.71 -13.06 9.78
CA THR A 371 12.67 -12.30 8.96
C THR A 371 13.19 -13.12 7.79
N LEU A 372 13.52 -14.41 7.99
CA LEU A 372 13.92 -15.32 6.91
C LEU A 372 12.79 -15.54 5.89
N CYS A 373 11.54 -15.59 6.32
CA CYS A 373 10.40 -15.62 5.38
C CYS A 373 10.36 -14.35 4.49
N CYS A 374 10.63 -13.17 5.05
CA CYS A 374 10.75 -11.94 4.25
C CYS A 374 11.91 -12.02 3.24
N VAL A 375 13.06 -12.60 3.62
CA VAL A 375 14.18 -12.85 2.71
C VAL A 375 13.77 -13.81 1.59
N CYS A 376 12.97 -14.84 1.88
CA CYS A 376 12.44 -15.76 0.86
C CYS A 376 11.54 -15.04 -0.15
N VAL A 377 10.76 -14.03 0.27
CA VAL A 377 10.00 -13.16 -0.66
C VAL A 377 10.96 -12.43 -1.60
N VAL A 378 12.00 -11.79 -1.05
CA VAL A 378 13.01 -11.08 -1.86
C VAL A 378 13.68 -12.02 -2.86
N ILE A 379 14.09 -13.22 -2.42
CA ILE A 379 14.70 -14.22 -3.31
C ILE A 379 13.70 -14.60 -4.42
N SER A 380 12.42 -14.75 -4.10
CA SER A 380 11.38 -15.09 -5.09
C SER A 380 11.25 -14.03 -6.20
N LEU A 381 11.44 -12.74 -5.89
CA LEU A 381 11.49 -11.69 -6.91
C LEU A 381 12.64 -11.92 -7.90
N PHE A 382 13.84 -12.28 -7.42
CA PHE A 382 14.97 -12.60 -8.29
C PHE A 382 14.79 -13.91 -9.05
N LEU A 383 14.12 -14.90 -8.48
CA LEU A 383 13.77 -16.14 -9.18
C LEU A 383 12.81 -15.92 -10.35
N ILE A 384 11.90 -14.95 -10.23
CA ILE A 384 10.91 -14.62 -11.27
C ILE A 384 11.52 -13.75 -12.37
N TRP A 385 12.21 -12.68 -12.01
CA TRP A 385 12.71 -11.68 -12.98
C TRP A 385 14.21 -11.78 -13.28
N GLY A 386 14.93 -12.73 -12.64
CA GLY A 386 16.38 -12.87 -12.77
C GLY A 386 17.14 -11.67 -12.15
N ARG A 387 18.45 -11.60 -12.42
CA ARG A 387 19.28 -10.45 -12.01
C ARG A 387 19.18 -9.31 -13.02
N THR A 388 17.99 -8.73 -13.15
CA THR A 388 17.67 -7.69 -14.15
C THR A 388 17.33 -6.36 -13.49
N LYS A 389 17.29 -5.29 -14.31
CA LYS A 389 16.80 -3.98 -13.85
C LYS A 389 15.36 -4.07 -13.32
N ARG A 390 14.57 -5.02 -13.83
CA ARG A 390 13.18 -5.21 -13.43
C ARG A 390 13.06 -5.83 -12.03
N SER A 391 13.90 -6.78 -11.68
CA SER A 391 13.91 -7.30 -10.30
C SER A 391 14.28 -6.23 -9.29
N MET A 392 15.16 -5.29 -9.64
CA MET A 392 15.48 -4.14 -8.80
C MET A 392 14.29 -3.18 -8.65
N ASP A 393 13.49 -2.97 -9.72
CA ASP A 393 12.27 -2.18 -9.65
C ASP A 393 11.23 -2.85 -8.72
N MET A 394 11.11 -4.19 -8.76
CA MET A 394 10.22 -4.95 -7.87
C MET A 394 10.69 -4.89 -6.41
N LEU A 395 12.00 -5.03 -6.19
CA LEU A 395 12.59 -4.89 -4.86
C LEU A 395 12.38 -3.48 -4.30
N ALA A 396 12.58 -2.44 -5.11
CA ALA A 396 12.33 -1.06 -4.69
C ALA A 396 10.86 -0.85 -4.30
N LEU A 397 9.91 -1.39 -5.07
CA LEU A 397 8.49 -1.31 -4.73
C LEU A 397 8.20 -2.00 -3.39
N LEU A 398 8.74 -3.20 -3.15
CA LEU A 398 8.60 -3.91 -1.88
C LEU A 398 9.19 -3.10 -0.72
N VAL A 399 10.40 -2.55 -0.89
CA VAL A 399 11.07 -1.75 0.15
C VAL A 399 10.29 -0.47 0.45
N ILE A 400 9.81 0.26 -0.57
CA ILE A 400 9.03 1.50 -0.40
C ILE A 400 7.71 1.20 0.32
N ALA A 401 7.01 0.12 -0.07
CA ALA A 401 5.78 -0.30 0.60
C ALA A 401 6.04 -0.70 2.07
N SER A 402 7.10 -1.49 2.33
CA SER A 402 7.48 -1.89 3.69
C SER A 402 7.91 -0.69 4.55
N ALA A 403 8.58 0.30 3.95
CA ALA A 403 8.98 1.52 4.65
C ALA A 403 7.79 2.31 5.18
N SER A 404 6.63 2.28 4.51
CA SER A 404 5.40 2.92 5.02
C SER A 404 4.97 2.35 6.37
N LYS A 405 5.04 1.03 6.56
CA LYS A 405 4.70 0.38 7.82
C LYS A 405 5.82 0.50 8.85
N ILE A 406 7.08 0.35 8.44
CA ILE A 406 8.25 0.50 9.33
C ILE A 406 8.31 1.92 9.92
N SER A 407 7.91 2.93 9.15
CA SER A 407 7.87 4.33 9.64
C SER A 407 6.95 4.52 10.84
N MET A 408 5.97 3.63 11.05
CA MET A 408 5.10 3.67 12.23
C MET A 408 5.86 3.45 13.54
N GLY A 409 7.02 2.81 13.51
CA GLY A 409 7.89 2.71 14.68
C GLY A 409 8.41 4.07 15.19
N LEU A 410 8.33 5.13 14.39
CA LEU A 410 8.64 6.50 14.80
C LEU A 410 7.47 7.16 15.56
N SER A 411 6.32 6.49 15.66
CA SER A 411 5.14 6.93 16.41
C SER A 411 4.94 6.10 17.68
N PRO A 412 4.61 6.71 18.83
CA PRO A 412 4.24 5.98 20.04
C PRO A 412 2.93 5.21 19.90
N THR A 413 2.13 5.47 18.85
CA THR A 413 0.89 4.76 18.56
C THR A 413 1.07 3.56 17.64
N VAL A 414 2.30 3.06 17.45
CA VAL A 414 2.62 1.96 16.53
C VAL A 414 1.72 0.73 16.72
N TRP A 415 1.34 0.41 17.94
CA TRP A 415 0.43 -0.70 18.29
C TRP A 415 -1.04 -0.27 18.31
N ALA A 416 -1.33 0.94 18.79
CA ALA A 416 -2.70 1.46 18.92
C ALA A 416 -3.31 1.93 17.59
N SER A 417 -2.49 2.22 16.58
CA SER A 417 -2.98 2.72 15.28
C SER A 417 -3.64 1.65 14.41
N SER A 418 -3.56 0.37 14.82
CA SER A 418 -4.23 -0.76 14.16
C SER A 418 -3.85 -0.96 12.68
N GLU A 419 -4.63 -1.76 11.97
CA GLU A 419 -4.40 -2.17 10.59
C GLU A 419 -4.59 -1.06 9.56
N ARG A 420 -5.37 0.00 9.90
CA ARG A 420 -5.52 1.17 9.01
C ARG A 420 -4.21 1.76 8.49
N THR A 421 -3.12 1.60 9.26
CA THR A 421 -1.79 2.06 8.86
C THR A 421 -1.08 1.11 7.90
N SER A 422 -1.65 -0.05 7.59
CA SER A 422 -1.10 -1.05 6.66
C SER A 422 -1.56 -0.84 5.23
N ILE A 423 -2.56 0.00 4.97
CA ILE A 423 -3.19 0.18 3.64
C ILE A 423 -2.18 0.44 2.50
N PHE A 424 -1.12 1.20 2.77
CA PHE A 424 -0.10 1.48 1.76
C PHE A 424 0.84 0.29 1.53
N LEU A 425 1.12 -0.49 2.56
CA LEU A 425 1.85 -1.75 2.47
C LEU A 425 1.04 -2.76 1.65
N ASP A 426 -0.24 -2.93 1.96
CA ASP A 426 -1.17 -3.84 1.30
C ASP A 426 -1.34 -3.49 -0.17
N PHE A 427 -1.43 -2.20 -0.45
CA PHE A 427 -1.43 -1.71 -1.82
C PHE A 427 -0.13 -2.07 -2.57
N GLY A 428 1.02 -1.98 -1.91
CA GLY A 428 2.31 -2.44 -2.46
C GLY A 428 2.30 -3.93 -2.80
N PHE A 429 1.73 -4.77 -1.94
CA PHE A 429 1.60 -6.21 -2.21
C PHE A 429 0.67 -6.50 -3.39
N ILE A 430 -0.42 -5.76 -3.52
CA ILE A 430 -1.33 -5.85 -4.66
C ILE A 430 -0.58 -5.51 -5.96
N LEU A 431 0.16 -4.40 -5.98
CA LEU A 431 0.93 -4.01 -7.15
C LEU A 431 1.97 -5.07 -7.54
N LEU A 432 2.70 -5.64 -6.57
CA LEU A 432 3.66 -6.72 -6.81
C LEU A 432 2.98 -7.98 -7.35
N GLY A 433 1.86 -8.38 -6.76
CA GLY A 433 1.06 -9.51 -7.22
C GLY A 433 0.59 -9.32 -8.67
N MET A 434 0.07 -8.15 -9.01
CA MET A 434 -0.37 -7.84 -10.38
C MET A 434 0.78 -7.87 -11.39
N LEU A 435 1.97 -7.36 -11.01
CA LEU A 435 3.17 -7.43 -11.85
C LEU A 435 3.64 -8.87 -12.05
N ALA A 436 3.51 -9.72 -11.03
CA ALA A 436 3.83 -11.14 -11.13
C ALA A 436 2.82 -11.90 -12.01
N VAL A 437 1.51 -11.58 -11.94
CA VAL A 437 0.49 -12.13 -12.85
C VAL A 437 0.81 -11.79 -14.30
N ARG A 438 1.15 -10.53 -14.60
CA ARG A 438 1.59 -10.14 -15.96
C ARG A 438 2.80 -10.94 -16.45
N GLU A 439 3.69 -11.29 -15.55
CA GLU A 439 4.86 -12.09 -15.90
C GLU A 439 4.49 -13.56 -16.16
N LEU A 440 3.51 -14.09 -15.42
CA LEU A 440 2.94 -15.42 -15.67
C LEU A 440 2.28 -15.51 -17.05
N GLU A 441 1.50 -14.50 -17.43
CA GLU A 441 0.81 -14.44 -18.72
C GLU A 441 1.82 -14.41 -19.88
N ARG A 442 2.87 -13.58 -19.79
CA ARG A 442 3.95 -13.55 -20.80
C ARG A 442 4.65 -14.89 -20.99
N ALA A 443 4.85 -15.63 -19.90
CA ALA A 443 5.48 -16.95 -19.94
C ALA A 443 4.55 -18.02 -20.56
N THR A 444 3.24 -17.78 -20.69
CA THR A 444 2.30 -18.68 -21.39
C THR A 444 2.23 -18.40 -22.88
N GLU A 445 2.47 -17.17 -23.31
CA GLU A 445 2.39 -16.76 -24.72
C GLU A 445 3.64 -17.14 -25.54
N THR A 446 4.71 -17.61 -24.91
CA THR A 446 5.92 -18.11 -25.55
C THR A 446 6.05 -19.64 -25.42
N PRO A 447 5.17 -20.46 -26.02
CA PRO A 447 5.42 -21.88 -26.08
C PRO A 447 6.33 -22.16 -27.27
N GLY A 448 7.62 -22.41 -27.03
CA GLY A 448 8.39 -23.15 -28.02
C GLY A 448 9.69 -22.56 -28.57
N THR A 449 10.41 -21.73 -27.83
CA THR A 449 11.80 -21.35 -28.21
C THR A 449 12.83 -21.66 -27.12
N ILE A 450 12.64 -22.77 -26.41
CA ILE A 450 13.77 -23.41 -25.72
C ILE A 450 14.13 -24.63 -26.55
N LYS A 451 14.77 -24.40 -27.69
CA LYS A 451 15.61 -25.42 -28.32
C LYS A 451 16.84 -25.57 -27.45
N LYS A 452 17.14 -26.83 -27.18
CA LYS A 452 18.20 -27.52 -26.48
C LYS A 452 19.53 -26.76 -26.33
#